data_c987e048d2aaa758ada29fb2d5bd8934
#
_entry.id   c987e048d2aaa758ada29fb2d5bd8934
#
_cell.length_a   1.000
_cell.length_b   1.000
_cell.length_c   1.000
_cell.angle_alpha   90.00
_cell.angle_beta   90.00
_cell.angle_gamma   90.00
#
_symmetry.space_group_name_H-M   'P 1'
#
loop_
_entity.id
_entity.type
_entity.pdbx_description
1 polymer ?
#
loop_
_entity_poly.entity_id
_entity_poly.type
_entity_poly.pdbx_seq_one_letter_code
_entity_poly.pdbx_strand_id
1 'polypeptide(L)'
;TPSAAFPIRTENGLWGGNATWDGYNNPVALAQGRGYSKGHTLGLWADMSLRQDLSSITKGLGASFRMGYDNVASYWEDHCKDYAYGSTVVTEWKNGEPSAFSEYTGGSDSEMKGGSKLDWQYRSFNFMANVDWKRQFGEHKVYTTLMYTYKYDNNANINSNLYHCNWSWYTHYGYKNRYFFDFALVNSASNLLETGNQWHISPTVGLAWVASNESLLNNYSWLNFLKLRASFGVINTDNIPYNGYWYETMNGSGGGYPIQDNFSNGGSWQEGQLPSINGTTEKAYKYNVGLDATLFGGLTLTADAFYEKRQDIWVYTGGKNSSILGATASYANAGVVDSKGLEFGANYIKSLGKVRFNFGGTFTLTKNKIVEQLEEPKAYEYL
;
A
#
# COMPACT_ATOMS: atom_id res chain seq x y z
N THR A 1 -24.28 17.95 21.07
CA THR A 1 -24.90 18.86 22.09
C THR A 1 -26.04 18.12 22.73
N PRO A 2 -26.12 18.02 24.09
CA PRO A 2 -27.25 17.45 24.80
C PRO A 2 -28.54 18.20 24.49
N SER A 3 -29.67 17.51 24.39
CA SER A 3 -30.97 18.10 24.05
C SER A 3 -31.49 19.13 25.08
N ALA A 4 -31.00 19.07 26.31
CA ALA A 4 -31.37 19.97 27.42
C ALA A 4 -30.34 21.09 27.63
N ALA A 5 -29.33 21.25 26.77
CA ALA A 5 -28.25 22.23 26.99
C ALA A 5 -28.75 23.68 26.85
N PHE A 6 -29.68 23.95 25.93
CA PHE A 6 -30.29 25.25 25.67
C PHE A 6 -31.54 25.08 24.77
N PRO A 7 -32.46 26.07 24.75
CA PRO A 7 -33.59 26.03 23.81
C PRO A 7 -33.16 26.22 22.37
N ILE A 8 -33.93 25.74 21.43
CA ILE A 8 -33.64 25.92 19.97
C ILE A 8 -33.56 27.43 19.65
N ARG A 9 -34.48 28.22 20.23
CA ARG A 9 -34.50 29.68 20.14
C ARG A 9 -34.77 30.29 21.50
N THR A 10 -34.20 31.43 21.73
CA THR A 10 -34.50 32.26 22.92
C THR A 10 -35.83 32.98 22.75
N GLU A 11 -36.35 33.57 23.81
CA GLU A 11 -37.58 34.38 23.76
C GLU A 11 -37.47 35.55 22.78
N ASN A 12 -36.27 36.10 22.61
CA ASN A 12 -35.99 37.19 21.68
C ASN A 12 -35.81 36.70 20.21
N GLY A 13 -36.04 35.40 19.93
CA GLY A 13 -35.99 34.83 18.62
C GLY A 13 -34.59 34.48 18.10
N LEU A 14 -33.53 34.73 18.88
CA LEU A 14 -32.16 34.33 18.54
C LEU A 14 -32.00 32.83 18.66
N TRP A 15 -31.02 32.28 17.96
CA TRP A 15 -30.65 30.85 18.12
C TRP A 15 -30.12 30.60 19.53
N GLY A 16 -30.53 29.50 20.16
CA GLY A 16 -30.09 29.19 21.51
C GLY A 16 -28.64 28.77 21.59
N GLY A 17 -27.95 29.16 22.64
CA GLY A 17 -26.59 28.77 22.96
C GLY A 17 -26.32 28.98 24.46
N ASN A 18 -25.13 28.62 24.95
CA ASN A 18 -24.67 28.93 26.29
C ASN A 18 -23.14 29.04 26.34
N ALA A 19 -22.56 29.33 27.51
CA ALA A 19 -21.12 29.50 27.69
C ALA A 19 -20.30 28.24 27.44
N THR A 20 -20.88 27.06 27.70
CA THR A 20 -20.22 25.76 27.48
C THR A 20 -20.41 25.24 26.06
N TRP A 21 -21.60 25.50 25.52
CA TRP A 21 -22.03 25.10 24.18
C TRP A 21 -22.42 26.37 23.43
N ASP A 22 -21.44 27.01 22.81
CA ASP A 22 -21.73 28.25 22.09
C ASP A 22 -22.82 28.02 21.02
N GLY A 23 -23.44 29.07 20.54
CA GLY A 23 -24.57 28.99 19.60
C GLY A 23 -24.22 28.36 18.28
N TYR A 24 -22.95 28.29 17.92
CA TYR A 24 -22.47 27.59 16.73
C TYR A 24 -22.61 26.05 16.80
N ASN A 25 -22.86 25.52 18.00
CA ASN A 25 -23.14 24.12 18.24
C ASN A 25 -24.63 23.77 18.33
N ASN A 26 -25.53 24.71 18.06
CA ASN A 26 -26.97 24.44 17.97
C ASN A 26 -27.28 23.66 16.69
N PRO A 27 -27.70 22.37 16.75
CA PRO A 27 -27.86 21.53 15.57
C PRO A 27 -28.98 22.03 14.64
N VAL A 28 -30.02 22.66 15.17
CA VAL A 28 -31.13 23.21 14.34
C VAL A 28 -30.66 24.48 13.65
N ALA A 29 -29.89 25.32 14.30
CA ALA A 29 -29.29 26.50 13.69
C ALA A 29 -28.30 26.12 12.59
N LEU A 30 -27.49 25.08 12.83
CA LEU A 30 -26.57 24.53 11.81
C LEU A 30 -27.34 24.04 10.57
N ALA A 31 -28.46 23.35 10.77
CA ALA A 31 -29.26 22.80 9.68
C ALA A 31 -30.08 23.83 8.91
N GLN A 32 -30.56 24.88 9.57
CA GLN A 32 -31.51 25.83 9.00
C GLN A 32 -30.98 27.26 8.87
N GLY A 33 -30.04 27.65 9.71
CA GLY A 33 -29.56 29.03 9.80
C GLY A 33 -28.23 29.30 9.15
N ARG A 34 -27.37 28.29 9.04
CA ARG A 34 -25.97 28.47 8.59
C ARG A 34 -25.78 28.41 7.07
N GLY A 35 -26.68 27.74 6.35
CA GLY A 35 -26.55 27.53 4.92
C GLY A 35 -26.28 26.06 4.56
N TYR A 36 -25.49 25.82 3.53
CA TYR A 36 -25.22 24.45 3.06
C TYR A 36 -23.83 24.33 2.44
N SER A 37 -23.33 23.10 2.43
CA SER A 37 -22.13 22.69 1.70
C SER A 37 -22.46 21.57 0.74
N LYS A 38 -21.86 21.60 -0.45
CA LYS A 38 -21.96 20.54 -1.47
C LYS A 38 -20.57 19.96 -1.73
N GLY A 39 -20.47 18.64 -1.65
CA GLY A 39 -19.26 17.91 -2.03
C GLY A 39 -19.38 17.35 -3.44
N HIS A 40 -18.32 17.49 -4.24
CA HIS A 40 -18.19 16.89 -5.55
C HIS A 40 -16.90 16.11 -5.63
N THR A 41 -17.00 14.84 -6.04
CA THR A 41 -15.81 14.03 -6.34
C THR A 41 -15.75 13.79 -7.84
N LEU A 42 -14.64 14.22 -8.46
CA LEU A 42 -14.37 14.06 -9.88
C LEU A 42 -13.23 13.07 -10.06
N GLY A 43 -13.44 12.10 -10.96
CA GLY A 43 -12.43 11.13 -11.34
C GLY A 43 -12.16 11.19 -12.84
N LEU A 44 -10.88 11.26 -13.22
CA LEU A 44 -10.41 11.14 -14.58
C LEU A 44 -9.42 9.97 -14.64
N TRP A 45 -9.69 9.00 -15.49
CA TRP A 45 -8.81 7.88 -15.80
C TRP A 45 -8.54 7.90 -17.29
N ALA A 46 -7.30 8.06 -17.68
CA ALA A 46 -6.89 8.13 -19.09
C ALA A 46 -5.74 7.16 -19.33
N ASP A 47 -5.92 6.27 -20.29
CA ASP A 47 -4.91 5.32 -20.74
C ASP A 47 -4.63 5.52 -22.24
N MET A 48 -3.34 5.51 -22.60
CA MET A 48 -2.89 5.48 -23.98
C MET A 48 -1.88 4.36 -24.16
N SER A 49 -2.06 3.56 -25.21
CA SER A 49 -1.07 2.54 -25.58
C SER A 49 -0.79 2.60 -27.08
N LEU A 50 0.48 2.44 -27.44
CA LEU A 50 0.93 2.32 -28.81
C LEU A 50 1.86 1.11 -28.92
N ARG A 51 1.65 0.29 -29.95
CA ARG A 51 2.54 -0.80 -30.29
C ARG A 51 2.96 -0.66 -31.76
N GLN A 52 4.26 -0.75 -32.00
CA GLN A 52 4.88 -0.74 -33.32
C GLN A 52 5.52 -2.09 -33.61
N ASP A 53 5.14 -2.69 -34.73
CA ASP A 53 5.86 -3.82 -35.31
C ASP A 53 7.12 -3.33 -36.00
N LEU A 54 8.28 -3.81 -35.56
CA LEU A 54 9.59 -3.49 -36.09
C LEU A 54 10.21 -4.67 -36.85
N SER A 55 9.38 -5.58 -37.36
CA SER A 55 9.81 -6.75 -38.14
C SER A 55 10.58 -6.39 -39.40
N SER A 56 10.47 -5.15 -39.89
CA SER A 56 11.30 -4.59 -40.97
C SER A 56 12.79 -4.49 -40.60
N ILE A 57 13.11 -4.30 -39.32
CA ILE A 57 14.51 -4.24 -38.83
C ILE A 57 15.00 -5.64 -38.56
N THR A 58 14.24 -6.43 -37.80
CA THR A 58 14.50 -7.85 -37.59
C THR A 58 13.21 -8.59 -37.29
N LYS A 59 12.99 -9.75 -37.89
CA LYS A 59 11.77 -10.53 -37.74
C LYS A 59 11.45 -10.84 -36.29
N GLY A 60 10.25 -10.45 -35.86
CA GLY A 60 9.74 -10.69 -34.52
C GLY A 60 10.12 -9.63 -33.49
N LEU A 61 10.71 -8.50 -33.91
CA LEU A 61 10.96 -7.35 -33.07
C LEU A 61 9.69 -6.50 -32.97
N GLY A 62 9.38 -6.03 -31.79
CA GLY A 62 8.31 -5.09 -31.52
C GLY A 62 8.73 -4.08 -30.45
N ALA A 63 8.11 -2.93 -30.46
CA ALA A 63 8.22 -1.93 -29.40
C ALA A 63 6.83 -1.46 -29.01
N SER A 64 6.63 -1.20 -27.74
CA SER A 64 5.38 -0.61 -27.25
C SER A 64 5.63 0.36 -26.11
N PHE A 65 4.72 1.32 -26.00
CA PHE A 65 4.65 2.13 -24.81
C PHE A 65 3.19 2.25 -24.34
N ARG A 66 3.04 2.46 -23.04
CA ARG A 66 1.75 2.73 -22.41
C ARG A 66 1.93 3.85 -21.41
N MET A 67 0.97 4.77 -21.38
CA MET A 67 0.86 5.78 -20.32
C MET A 67 -0.53 5.67 -19.70
N GLY A 68 -0.61 5.84 -18.39
CA GLY A 68 -1.85 5.99 -17.65
C GLY A 68 -1.77 7.22 -16.78
N TYR A 69 -2.85 7.97 -16.70
CA TYR A 69 -3.00 9.10 -15.80
C TYR A 69 -4.33 9.00 -15.08
N ASP A 70 -4.24 8.94 -13.75
CA ASP A 70 -5.39 8.93 -12.86
C ASP A 70 -5.39 10.20 -12.03
N ASN A 71 -6.52 10.88 -11.98
CA ASN A 71 -6.74 12.04 -11.13
C ASN A 71 -8.10 11.92 -10.47
N VAL A 72 -8.12 11.87 -9.15
CA VAL A 72 -9.34 11.90 -8.35
C VAL A 72 -9.25 13.08 -7.40
N ALA A 73 -10.23 13.98 -7.45
CA ALA A 73 -10.27 15.18 -6.63
C ALA A 73 -11.65 15.38 -6.01
N SER A 74 -11.66 15.77 -4.75
CA SER A 74 -12.86 16.13 -4.00
C SER A 74 -12.85 17.63 -3.71
N TYR A 75 -13.94 18.27 -4.08
CA TYR A 75 -14.16 19.70 -3.89
C TYR A 75 -15.39 19.92 -3.03
N TRP A 76 -15.30 20.92 -2.17
CA TRP A 76 -16.45 21.44 -1.43
C TRP A 76 -16.78 22.84 -1.92
N GLU A 77 -18.06 23.07 -2.14
CA GLU A 77 -18.66 24.40 -2.33
C GLU A 77 -19.43 24.73 -1.06
N ASP A 78 -18.99 25.75 -0.34
CA ASP A 78 -19.62 26.22 0.86
C ASP A 78 -20.43 27.49 0.57
N HIS A 79 -21.69 27.50 0.99
CA HIS A 79 -22.58 28.65 0.99
C HIS A 79 -23.07 28.83 2.42
N CYS A 80 -22.23 29.46 3.24
CA CYS A 80 -22.44 29.57 4.67
C CYS A 80 -22.48 31.02 5.14
N LYS A 81 -23.23 31.26 6.19
CA LYS A 81 -23.26 32.52 6.91
C LYS A 81 -23.11 32.27 8.42
N ASP A 82 -22.63 33.27 9.11
CA ASP A 82 -22.66 33.30 10.57
C ASP A 82 -24.02 33.80 11.03
N TYR A 83 -24.40 33.48 12.28
CA TYR A 83 -25.65 33.87 12.85
C TYR A 83 -25.46 34.29 14.32
N ALA A 84 -26.26 35.27 14.77
CA ALA A 84 -26.33 35.66 16.17
C ALA A 84 -27.04 34.59 17.01
N TYR A 85 -26.56 34.34 18.19
CA TYR A 85 -27.20 33.44 19.17
C TYR A 85 -27.35 34.10 20.52
N GLY A 86 -28.37 33.67 21.28
CA GLY A 86 -28.65 34.11 22.62
C GLY A 86 -28.33 33.03 23.65
N SER A 87 -27.81 33.45 24.80
CA SER A 87 -27.56 32.61 25.94
C SER A 87 -28.15 33.26 27.18
N THR A 88 -28.85 32.45 27.98
CA THR A 88 -29.39 32.90 29.28
C THR A 88 -28.50 32.37 30.40
N VAL A 89 -28.00 33.26 31.23
CA VAL A 89 -27.17 32.94 32.37
C VAL A 89 -27.95 33.28 33.64
N VAL A 90 -28.00 32.34 34.58
CA VAL A 90 -28.59 32.59 35.90
C VAL A 90 -27.64 33.49 36.70
N THR A 91 -28.12 34.68 37.10
CA THR A 91 -27.34 35.66 37.86
C THR A 91 -27.60 35.61 39.37
N GLU A 92 -28.78 35.12 39.79
CA GLU A 92 -29.10 34.95 41.20
C GLU A 92 -29.83 33.63 41.45
N TRP A 93 -29.54 33.07 42.63
CA TRP A 93 -30.19 31.87 43.13
C TRP A 93 -30.88 32.19 44.45
N LYS A 94 -32.14 31.82 44.63
CA LYS A 94 -32.91 31.97 45.84
C LYS A 94 -33.53 30.65 46.26
N ASN A 95 -33.19 30.18 47.45
CA ASN A 95 -33.66 28.89 47.97
C ASN A 95 -33.31 27.67 47.08
N GLY A 96 -32.19 27.72 46.33
CA GLY A 96 -31.76 26.65 45.44
C GLY A 96 -32.41 26.67 44.05
N GLU A 97 -33.25 27.67 43.77
CA GLU A 97 -33.86 27.87 42.45
C GLU A 97 -33.32 29.14 41.77
N PRO A 98 -33.23 29.19 40.47
CA PRO A 98 -32.84 30.38 39.72
C PRO A 98 -33.87 31.50 39.94
N SER A 99 -33.44 32.70 40.37
CA SER A 99 -34.32 33.82 40.68
C SER A 99 -34.11 35.04 39.78
N ALA A 100 -32.94 35.17 39.15
CA ALA A 100 -32.71 36.23 38.18
C ALA A 100 -31.87 35.68 37.01
N PHE A 101 -32.12 36.19 35.81
CA PHE A 101 -31.47 35.80 34.58
C PHE A 101 -30.91 37.02 33.86
N SER A 102 -29.78 36.86 33.21
CA SER A 102 -29.25 37.85 32.27
C SER A 102 -29.14 37.19 30.88
N GLU A 103 -29.60 37.87 29.89
CA GLU A 103 -29.43 37.47 28.49
C GLU A 103 -28.15 38.07 27.91
N TYR A 104 -27.47 37.30 27.13
CA TYR A 104 -26.24 37.70 26.46
C TYR A 104 -26.32 37.24 25.00
N THR A 105 -25.91 38.11 24.10
CA THR A 105 -25.86 37.81 22.66
C THR A 105 -24.43 37.57 22.26
N GLY A 106 -24.20 36.41 21.62
CA GLY A 106 -22.92 36.05 21.02
C GLY A 106 -23.05 35.93 19.49
N GLY A 107 -21.93 35.98 18.83
CA GLY A 107 -21.90 35.95 17.37
C GLY A 107 -22.50 37.19 16.70
N SER A 108 -22.62 37.17 15.42
CA SER A 108 -23.30 38.20 14.61
C SER A 108 -23.85 37.59 13.33
N ASP A 109 -24.97 38.14 12.86
CA ASP A 109 -25.47 37.75 11.53
C ASP A 109 -24.53 38.26 10.44
N SER A 110 -24.23 37.41 9.49
CA SER A 110 -23.45 37.78 8.29
C SER A 110 -24.23 37.48 7.02
N GLU A 111 -23.83 38.13 5.94
CA GLU A 111 -24.29 37.74 4.61
C GLU A 111 -23.73 36.35 4.27
N MET A 112 -24.46 35.64 3.38
CA MET A 112 -24.03 34.34 2.88
C MET A 112 -22.77 34.51 2.02
N LYS A 113 -21.70 33.83 2.41
CA LYS A 113 -20.44 33.80 1.69
C LYS A 113 -20.34 32.50 0.93
N GLY A 114 -20.03 32.58 -0.38
CA GLY A 114 -19.67 31.43 -1.20
C GLY A 114 -18.15 31.19 -1.16
N GLY A 115 -17.76 29.97 -1.11
CA GLY A 115 -16.37 29.54 -1.23
C GLY A 115 -16.26 28.18 -1.88
N SER A 116 -15.17 27.94 -2.62
CA SER A 116 -14.84 26.60 -3.08
C SER A 116 -13.49 26.19 -2.51
N LYS A 117 -13.39 24.95 -2.08
CA LYS A 117 -12.17 24.40 -1.47
C LYS A 117 -11.90 23.02 -2.06
N LEU A 118 -10.64 22.82 -2.48
CA LEU A 118 -10.11 21.49 -2.73
C LEU A 118 -9.94 20.80 -1.37
N ASP A 119 -10.65 19.70 -1.15
CA ASP A 119 -10.57 18.91 0.07
C ASP A 119 -9.37 17.96 0.01
N TRP A 120 -9.33 17.13 -1.03
CA TRP A 120 -8.19 16.26 -1.31
C TRP A 120 -8.09 15.99 -2.81
N GLN A 121 -6.90 15.60 -3.24
CA GLN A 121 -6.62 15.18 -4.60
C GLN A 121 -5.61 14.04 -4.57
N TYR A 122 -5.87 13.02 -5.37
CA TYR A 122 -4.90 11.97 -5.69
C TYR A 122 -4.58 12.02 -7.17
N ARG A 123 -3.30 11.95 -7.50
CA ARG A 123 -2.81 11.87 -8.87
C ARG A 123 -1.84 10.72 -9.00
N SER A 124 -2.03 9.89 -10.01
CA SER A 124 -1.08 8.84 -10.38
C SER A 124 -0.73 8.96 -11.84
N PHE A 125 0.54 8.85 -12.15
CA PHE A 125 1.04 8.75 -13.51
C PHE A 125 1.87 7.49 -13.65
N ASN A 126 1.53 6.67 -14.64
CA ASN A 126 2.23 5.45 -14.94
C ASN A 126 2.74 5.52 -16.39
N PHE A 127 4.00 5.18 -16.59
CA PHE A 127 4.61 5.07 -17.89
C PHE A 127 5.33 3.74 -18.01
N MET A 128 5.15 3.07 -19.14
CA MET A 128 5.83 1.83 -19.49
C MET A 128 6.26 1.87 -20.94
N ALA A 129 7.53 1.59 -21.18
CA ALA A 129 8.06 1.38 -22.52
C ALA A 129 8.78 0.03 -22.56
N ASN A 130 8.56 -0.75 -23.60
CA ASN A 130 9.28 -2.01 -23.79
C ASN A 130 9.66 -2.25 -25.25
N VAL A 131 10.77 -2.98 -25.42
CA VAL A 131 11.18 -3.58 -26.68
C VAL A 131 11.19 -5.08 -26.47
N ASP A 132 10.48 -5.81 -27.30
CA ASP A 132 10.38 -7.26 -27.25
C ASP A 132 10.82 -7.90 -28.56
N TRP A 133 11.45 -9.05 -28.44
CA TRP A 133 11.88 -9.84 -29.58
C TRP A 133 11.50 -11.30 -29.38
N LYS A 134 10.77 -11.85 -30.33
CA LYS A 134 10.32 -13.24 -30.34
C LYS A 134 10.71 -13.92 -31.64
N ARG A 135 11.45 -15.02 -31.54
CA ARG A 135 11.89 -15.76 -32.72
C ARG A 135 12.03 -17.26 -32.47
N GLN A 136 11.86 -17.99 -33.55
CA GLN A 136 12.15 -19.42 -33.61
C GLN A 136 13.20 -19.70 -34.68
N PHE A 137 14.24 -20.43 -34.30
CA PHE A 137 15.31 -20.89 -35.17
C PHE A 137 15.37 -22.44 -35.13
N GLY A 138 14.74 -23.11 -36.10
CA GLY A 138 14.60 -24.55 -36.03
C GLY A 138 13.91 -24.98 -34.73
N GLU A 139 14.62 -25.71 -33.90
CA GLU A 139 14.11 -26.20 -32.60
C GLU A 139 14.32 -25.24 -31.42
N HIS A 140 14.99 -24.11 -31.65
CA HIS A 140 15.24 -23.08 -30.63
C HIS A 140 14.14 -22.01 -30.64
N LYS A 141 13.57 -21.73 -29.52
CA LYS A 141 12.57 -20.68 -29.32
C LYS A 141 13.12 -19.65 -28.32
N VAL A 142 13.11 -18.39 -28.70
CA VAL A 142 13.58 -17.31 -27.88
C VAL A 142 12.50 -16.23 -27.78
N TYR A 143 12.27 -15.77 -26.59
CA TYR A 143 11.54 -14.54 -26.31
C TYR A 143 12.36 -13.72 -25.33
N THR A 144 12.60 -12.46 -25.65
CA THR A 144 13.26 -11.53 -24.72
C THR A 144 12.58 -10.18 -24.77
N THR A 145 12.55 -9.49 -23.64
CA THR A 145 12.01 -8.14 -23.52
C THR A 145 12.85 -7.31 -22.56
N LEU A 146 13.11 -6.08 -22.95
CA LEU A 146 13.66 -5.02 -22.10
C LEU A 146 12.55 -4.01 -21.86
N MET A 147 12.26 -3.68 -20.61
CA MET A 147 11.18 -2.82 -20.23
C MET A 147 11.65 -1.78 -19.22
N TYR A 148 11.19 -0.56 -19.40
CA TYR A 148 11.29 0.51 -18.43
C TYR A 148 9.90 0.85 -17.92
N THR A 149 9.74 0.95 -16.60
CA THR A 149 8.50 1.43 -15.97
C THR A 149 8.81 2.59 -15.04
N TYR A 150 7.92 3.57 -15.04
CA TYR A 150 7.95 4.70 -14.13
C TYR A 150 6.56 4.89 -13.53
N LYS A 151 6.50 5.06 -12.23
CA LYS A 151 5.27 5.35 -11.51
C LYS A 151 5.47 6.57 -10.62
N TYR A 152 4.51 7.47 -10.66
CA TYR A 152 4.42 8.64 -9.81
C TYR A 152 3.08 8.64 -9.12
N ASP A 153 3.05 8.70 -7.80
CA ASP A 153 1.85 8.86 -6.98
C ASP A 153 1.99 10.13 -6.13
N ASN A 154 0.97 10.97 -6.16
CA ASN A 154 0.87 12.16 -5.36
C ASN A 154 -0.44 12.18 -4.59
N ASN A 155 -0.37 12.34 -3.30
CA ASN A 155 -1.52 12.58 -2.45
C ASN A 155 -1.44 14.03 -1.92
N ALA A 156 -2.42 14.87 -2.27
CA ALA A 156 -2.40 16.30 -1.99
C ALA A 156 -2.29 16.69 -0.52
N ASN A 157 -2.64 15.77 0.39
CA ASN A 157 -2.54 16.02 1.83
C ASN A 157 -1.20 15.62 2.44
N ILE A 158 -0.28 15.11 1.61
CA ILE A 158 1.06 14.69 2.03
C ILE A 158 2.05 15.36 1.08
N ASN A 159 2.97 16.16 1.61
CA ASN A 159 4.04 16.80 0.81
C ASN A 159 5.09 15.80 0.29
N SER A 160 4.80 14.51 0.33
CA SER A 160 5.65 13.46 -0.15
C SER A 160 5.08 12.82 -1.40
N ASN A 161 5.80 12.92 -2.51
CA ASN A 161 5.47 12.23 -3.75
C ASN A 161 6.21 10.90 -3.79
N LEU A 162 5.52 9.85 -4.21
CA LEU A 162 6.10 8.54 -4.35
C LEU A 162 6.53 8.31 -5.80
N TYR A 163 7.80 7.97 -5.99
CA TYR A 163 8.38 7.66 -7.29
C TYR A 163 8.97 6.26 -7.28
N HIS A 164 8.56 5.47 -8.27
CA HIS A 164 9.19 4.19 -8.56
C HIS A 164 9.62 4.15 -10.02
N CYS A 165 10.82 3.67 -10.27
CA CYS A 165 11.22 3.32 -11.62
C CYS A 165 11.92 1.97 -11.65
N ASN A 166 11.69 1.22 -12.73
CA ASN A 166 12.27 -0.10 -12.87
C ASN A 166 12.78 -0.29 -14.30
N TRP A 167 13.99 -0.85 -14.39
CA TRP A 167 14.51 -1.47 -15.59
C TRP A 167 14.35 -2.98 -15.44
N SER A 168 13.66 -3.61 -16.36
CA SER A 168 13.39 -5.04 -16.32
C SER A 168 13.84 -5.71 -17.60
N TRP A 169 14.61 -6.76 -17.46
CA TRP A 169 14.99 -7.63 -18.57
C TRP A 169 14.47 -9.03 -18.28
N TYR A 170 13.73 -9.61 -19.22
CA TYR A 170 13.26 -10.98 -19.17
C TYR A 170 13.64 -11.72 -20.45
N THR A 171 14.08 -12.96 -20.30
CA THR A 171 14.38 -13.86 -21.42
C THR A 171 13.83 -15.25 -21.11
N HIS A 172 13.10 -15.79 -22.07
CA HIS A 172 12.65 -17.16 -22.10
C HIS A 172 13.29 -17.87 -23.29
N TYR A 173 13.93 -18.99 -23.02
CA TYR A 173 14.56 -19.82 -24.04
C TYR A 173 14.03 -21.25 -23.93
N GLY A 174 13.64 -21.84 -25.07
CA GLY A 174 13.20 -23.23 -25.18
C GLY A 174 13.94 -23.96 -26.26
N TYR A 175 14.39 -25.18 -25.94
CA TYR A 175 15.06 -26.08 -26.91
C TYR A 175 14.28 -27.39 -27.03
N LYS A 176 13.94 -27.77 -28.27
CA LYS A 176 13.22 -29.02 -28.63
C LYS A 176 11.89 -29.22 -27.87
N ASN A 177 11.30 -28.17 -27.29
CA ASN A 177 10.18 -28.26 -26.34
C ASN A 177 10.45 -29.21 -25.14
N ARG A 178 11.73 -29.38 -24.78
CA ARG A 178 12.19 -30.25 -23.67
C ARG A 178 12.85 -29.46 -22.58
N TYR A 179 13.78 -28.58 -22.94
CA TYR A 179 14.59 -27.82 -22.03
C TYR A 179 14.19 -26.38 -22.11
N PHE A 180 13.95 -25.75 -20.94
CA PHE A 180 13.55 -24.38 -20.86
C PHE A 180 14.43 -23.66 -19.82
N PHE A 181 14.79 -22.43 -20.16
CA PHE A 181 15.54 -21.52 -19.33
C PHE A 181 14.81 -20.18 -19.29
N ASP A 182 14.55 -19.69 -18.09
CA ASP A 182 13.99 -18.38 -17.83
C ASP A 182 15.00 -17.54 -17.04
N PHE A 183 15.18 -16.30 -17.45
CA PHE A 183 15.99 -15.33 -16.76
C PHE A 183 15.22 -14.02 -16.64
N ALA A 184 15.16 -13.45 -15.44
CA ALA A 184 14.65 -12.11 -15.20
C ALA A 184 15.64 -11.31 -14.36
N LEU A 185 15.84 -10.06 -14.71
CA LEU A 185 16.61 -9.09 -13.94
C LEU A 185 15.79 -7.82 -13.81
N VAL A 186 15.48 -7.44 -12.59
CA VAL A 186 14.80 -6.17 -12.31
C VAL A 186 15.74 -5.30 -11.51
N ASN A 187 16.01 -4.10 -12.01
CA ASN A 187 16.70 -3.05 -11.26
C ASN A 187 15.67 -1.97 -10.93
N SER A 188 15.28 -1.91 -9.67
CA SER A 188 14.22 -1.04 -9.16
C SER A 188 14.76 0.08 -8.30
N ALA A 189 14.15 1.25 -8.40
CA ALA A 189 14.43 2.38 -7.53
C ALA A 189 13.16 2.96 -6.93
N SER A 190 13.28 3.41 -5.69
CA SER A 190 12.24 4.10 -4.94
C SER A 190 12.83 5.30 -4.21
N ASN A 191 12.09 6.42 -4.18
CA ASN A 191 12.49 7.61 -3.42
C ASN A 191 12.11 7.51 -1.92
N LEU A 192 11.50 6.43 -1.48
CA LEU A 192 11.32 6.14 -0.05
C LEU A 192 12.63 5.83 0.66
N LEU A 193 13.68 5.55 -0.12
CA LEU A 193 15.02 5.25 0.38
C LEU A 193 15.95 6.43 0.17
N GLU A 194 16.91 6.58 1.08
CA GLU A 194 17.94 7.63 1.05
C GLU A 194 18.73 7.60 -0.25
N THR A 195 19.17 8.78 -0.70
CA THR A 195 20.03 8.91 -1.88
C THR A 195 21.30 8.06 -1.74
N GLY A 196 21.54 7.22 -2.73
CA GLY A 196 22.61 6.20 -2.70
C GLY A 196 22.11 4.79 -2.43
N ASN A 197 21.00 4.63 -1.71
CA ASN A 197 20.37 3.34 -1.40
C ASN A 197 19.07 3.09 -2.17
N GLN A 198 18.77 3.88 -3.19
CA GLN A 198 17.49 3.83 -3.91
C GLN A 198 17.40 2.65 -4.89
N TRP A 199 18.52 2.22 -5.47
CA TRP A 199 18.56 1.20 -6.53
C TRP A 199 18.86 -0.19 -6.01
N HIS A 200 18.04 -1.17 -6.42
CA HIS A 200 18.18 -2.57 -5.99
C HIS A 200 17.96 -3.53 -7.15
N ILE A 201 18.76 -4.58 -7.18
CA ILE A 201 18.77 -5.59 -8.24
C ILE A 201 18.09 -6.87 -7.75
N SER A 202 17.09 -7.34 -8.50
CA SER A 202 16.31 -8.55 -8.23
C SER A 202 16.47 -9.56 -9.37
N PRO A 203 17.49 -10.43 -9.34
CA PRO A 203 17.68 -11.47 -10.33
C PRO A 203 16.80 -12.68 -10.03
N THR A 204 16.30 -13.33 -11.09
CA THR A 204 15.57 -14.60 -11.03
C THR A 204 15.99 -15.50 -12.16
N VAL A 205 16.21 -16.78 -11.86
CA VAL A 205 16.54 -17.83 -12.81
C VAL A 205 15.59 -19.00 -12.64
N GLY A 206 15.08 -19.53 -13.75
CA GLY A 206 14.23 -20.69 -13.78
C GLY A 206 14.75 -21.72 -14.81
N LEU A 207 14.67 -22.99 -14.44
CA LEU A 207 14.98 -24.12 -15.31
C LEU A 207 13.78 -25.06 -15.34
N ALA A 208 13.49 -25.61 -16.52
CA ALA A 208 12.49 -26.66 -16.63
C ALA A 208 12.89 -27.69 -17.68
N TRP A 209 12.56 -28.94 -17.35
CA TRP A 209 12.78 -30.07 -18.22
C TRP A 209 11.47 -30.85 -18.39
N VAL A 210 10.99 -30.93 -19.63
CA VAL A 210 9.85 -31.77 -20.01
C VAL A 210 10.35 -33.17 -20.36
N ALA A 211 10.49 -33.98 -19.32
CA ALA A 211 11.08 -35.32 -19.40
C ALA A 211 10.24 -36.26 -20.25
N SER A 212 8.90 -36.08 -20.26
CA SER A 212 8.00 -36.88 -21.13
C SER A 212 8.28 -36.76 -22.65
N ASN A 213 8.97 -35.67 -23.05
CA ASN A 213 9.34 -35.47 -24.47
C ASN A 213 10.66 -36.16 -24.84
N GLU A 214 11.34 -36.83 -23.90
CA GLU A 214 12.52 -37.61 -24.18
C GLU A 214 12.16 -38.95 -24.81
N SER A 215 13.03 -39.44 -25.73
CA SER A 215 12.81 -40.70 -26.46
C SER A 215 12.64 -41.92 -25.58
N LEU A 216 13.21 -41.88 -24.36
CA LEU A 216 13.10 -42.96 -23.38
C LEU A 216 11.74 -43.00 -22.67
N LEU A 217 11.04 -41.85 -22.54
CA LEU A 217 9.81 -41.73 -21.78
C LEU A 217 8.56 -41.55 -22.64
N ASN A 218 8.69 -41.07 -23.86
CA ASN A 218 7.55 -40.77 -24.75
C ASN A 218 6.78 -42.02 -25.20
N ASN A 219 7.32 -43.21 -25.01
CA ASN A 219 6.70 -44.49 -25.40
C ASN A 219 5.76 -45.05 -24.34
N TYR A 220 5.71 -44.49 -23.11
CA TYR A 220 4.86 -44.98 -22.05
C TYR A 220 3.47 -44.36 -22.14
N SER A 221 2.46 -45.17 -22.50
CA SER A 221 1.07 -44.72 -22.67
C SER A 221 0.39 -44.18 -21.40
N TRP A 222 0.88 -44.56 -20.23
CA TRP A 222 0.40 -44.11 -18.97
C TRP A 222 0.98 -42.74 -18.54
N LEU A 223 2.11 -42.31 -19.13
CA LEU A 223 2.81 -41.05 -18.84
C LEU A 223 2.53 -40.04 -19.96
N ASN A 224 1.53 -39.21 -19.84
CA ASN A 224 1.15 -38.22 -20.84
C ASN A 224 2.01 -36.97 -20.80
N PHE A 225 2.43 -36.57 -19.62
CA PHE A 225 3.25 -35.39 -19.40
C PHE A 225 4.05 -35.54 -18.11
N LEU A 226 5.32 -35.16 -18.15
CA LEU A 226 6.18 -35.03 -16.96
C LEU A 226 7.14 -33.88 -17.17
N LYS A 227 7.06 -32.90 -16.25
CA LYS A 227 7.92 -31.72 -16.23
C LYS A 227 8.52 -31.56 -14.85
N LEU A 228 9.83 -31.40 -14.79
CA LEU A 228 10.57 -30.98 -13.62
C LEU A 228 10.92 -29.50 -13.75
N ARG A 229 10.87 -28.75 -12.69
CA ARG A 229 11.21 -27.33 -12.65
C ARG A 229 11.96 -26.97 -11.39
N ALA A 230 12.86 -26.01 -11.52
CA ALA A 230 13.57 -25.41 -10.41
C ALA A 230 13.73 -23.92 -10.66
N SER A 231 13.60 -23.10 -9.61
CA SER A 231 13.82 -21.67 -9.71
C SER A 231 14.49 -21.12 -8.46
N PHE A 232 15.26 -20.07 -8.68
CA PHE A 232 15.85 -19.23 -7.65
C PHE A 232 15.60 -17.78 -8.02
N GLY A 233 15.23 -16.96 -7.04
CA GLY A 233 15.06 -15.53 -7.24
C GLY A 233 15.34 -14.73 -5.97
N VAL A 234 15.81 -13.50 -6.19
CA VAL A 234 15.92 -12.48 -5.16
C VAL A 234 14.88 -11.41 -5.46
N ILE A 235 14.03 -11.11 -4.50
CA ILE A 235 13.02 -10.06 -4.61
C ILE A 235 13.34 -8.99 -3.58
N ASN A 236 13.49 -7.75 -4.05
CA ASN A 236 13.62 -6.57 -3.22
C ASN A 236 12.27 -5.86 -3.17
N THR A 237 11.89 -5.39 -1.98
CA THR A 237 10.68 -4.58 -1.79
C THR A 237 10.97 -3.41 -0.86
N ASP A 238 10.41 -2.27 -1.17
CA ASP A 238 10.44 -1.04 -0.38
C ASP A 238 9.22 -0.90 0.52
N ASN A 239 8.67 -2.02 1.00
CA ASN A 239 7.54 -2.05 1.92
C ASN A 239 7.90 -1.46 3.29
N ILE A 240 8.12 -0.14 3.30
CA ILE A 240 8.47 0.61 4.51
C ILE A 240 7.18 0.87 5.30
N PRO A 241 7.17 0.63 6.63
CA PRO A 241 6.02 0.94 7.48
C PRO A 241 5.69 2.43 7.43
N TYR A 242 4.44 2.78 7.17
CA TYR A 242 3.93 4.15 7.01
C TYR A 242 4.45 4.90 5.76
N ASN A 243 3.67 5.85 5.30
CA ASN A 243 4.01 6.71 4.17
C ASN A 243 4.87 7.88 4.65
N GLY A 244 6.16 7.85 4.36
CA GLY A 244 7.07 8.95 4.70
C GLY A 244 8.53 8.66 4.35
N TYR A 245 9.31 9.71 4.31
CA TYR A 245 10.76 9.62 4.12
C TYR A 245 11.45 9.35 5.46
N TRP A 246 11.64 8.09 5.80
CA TRP A 246 12.18 7.66 7.09
C TRP A 246 13.61 8.09 7.36
N TYR A 247 14.35 8.52 6.35
CA TYR A 247 15.71 9.05 6.47
C TYR A 247 15.74 10.53 6.86
N GLU A 248 14.59 11.22 6.86
CA GLU A 248 14.49 12.63 7.26
C GLU A 248 14.18 12.76 8.75
N THR A 249 14.71 13.83 9.37
CA THR A 249 14.37 14.20 10.74
C THR A 249 12.95 14.78 10.77
N MET A 250 12.11 14.21 11.62
CA MET A 250 10.75 14.70 11.84
C MET A 250 10.68 15.54 13.09
N ASN A 251 10.05 16.70 12.98
CA ASN A 251 9.74 17.57 14.11
C ASN A 251 8.24 17.68 14.28
N GLY A 252 7.77 17.67 15.53
CA GLY A 252 6.37 17.81 15.90
C GLY A 252 6.13 19.01 16.82
N SER A 253 4.87 19.41 16.96
CA SER A 253 4.49 20.35 17.99
C SER A 253 4.59 19.68 19.36
N GLY A 254 5.37 20.24 20.25
CA GLY A 254 5.49 19.82 21.63
C GLY A 254 4.47 20.50 22.53
N GLY A 255 4.38 20.03 23.77
CA GLY A 255 3.63 20.72 24.83
C GLY A 255 4.22 22.10 25.08
N GLY A 256 3.34 23.09 25.37
CA GLY A 256 3.81 24.42 25.74
C GLY A 256 4.45 24.45 27.11
N TYR A 257 5.41 25.34 27.30
CA TYR A 257 5.91 25.69 28.62
C TYR A 257 5.07 26.83 29.21
N PRO A 258 4.58 26.71 30.46
CA PRO A 258 3.96 27.82 31.13
C PRO A 258 5.03 28.88 31.37
N ILE A 259 4.84 30.05 30.77
CA ILE A 259 5.70 31.22 30.97
C ILE A 259 4.90 32.17 31.86
N GLN A 260 5.43 32.49 33.05
CA GLN A 260 4.80 33.31 34.10
C GLN A 260 3.57 32.66 34.76
N ASP A 261 2.87 33.39 35.60
CA ASP A 261 1.64 32.98 36.33
C ASP A 261 0.43 32.71 35.42
N ASN A 262 0.52 33.03 34.15
CA ASN A 262 -0.44 32.67 33.11
C ASN A 262 0.00 31.38 32.44
N PHE A 263 -0.79 30.33 32.61
CA PHE A 263 -0.66 29.06 31.88
C PHE A 263 -0.99 29.19 30.37
N SER A 264 -0.62 30.27 29.71
CA SER A 264 -0.73 30.34 28.28
C SER A 264 0.41 29.53 27.68
N ASN A 265 0.05 28.44 27.06
CA ASN A 265 0.97 27.55 26.41
C ASN A 265 1.63 28.24 25.21
N GLY A 266 2.86 28.71 25.39
CA GLY A 266 3.72 29.01 24.25
C GLY A 266 3.95 27.71 23.47
N GLY A 267 3.68 27.67 22.17
CA GLY A 267 3.97 26.51 21.35
C GLY A 267 5.47 26.18 21.42
N SER A 268 5.79 24.91 21.60
CA SER A 268 7.16 24.40 21.48
C SER A 268 7.27 23.40 20.34
N TRP A 269 8.46 23.28 19.78
CA TRP A 269 8.80 22.21 18.87
C TRP A 269 9.57 21.13 19.64
N GLN A 270 9.28 19.89 19.38
CA GLN A 270 10.04 18.77 19.92
C GLN A 270 10.51 17.88 18.76
N GLU A 271 11.61 17.21 18.98
CA GLU A 271 12.08 16.19 18.07
C GLU A 271 11.05 15.05 18.01
N GLY A 272 10.67 14.71 16.80
CA GLY A 272 9.70 13.63 16.55
C GLY A 272 10.41 12.29 16.46
N GLN A 273 10.15 11.56 15.37
CA GLN A 273 10.76 10.27 15.14
C GLN A 273 12.20 10.42 14.67
N LEU A 274 13.10 9.59 15.23
CA LEU A 274 14.50 9.52 14.81
C LEU A 274 14.60 9.04 13.35
N PRO A 275 15.52 9.57 12.55
CA PRO A 275 15.71 9.12 11.17
C PRO A 275 16.26 7.70 11.11
N SER A 276 15.82 6.93 10.11
CA SER A 276 16.37 5.63 9.77
C SER A 276 17.52 5.80 8.80
N ILE A 277 18.73 5.84 9.30
CA ILE A 277 19.95 6.04 8.51
C ILE A 277 20.32 4.73 7.80
N ASN A 278 20.76 4.84 6.54
CA ASN A 278 21.18 3.70 5.70
C ASN A 278 20.07 2.64 5.48
N GLY A 279 18.81 3.05 5.51
CA GLY A 279 17.70 2.17 5.19
C GLY A 279 17.83 1.54 3.79
N THR A 280 17.46 0.26 3.67
CA THR A 280 17.49 -0.51 2.42
C THR A 280 16.17 -1.25 2.19
N THR A 281 16.01 -1.87 1.03
CA THR A 281 14.87 -2.74 0.76
C THR A 281 14.92 -4.03 1.59
N GLU A 282 13.75 -4.57 1.91
CA GLU A 282 13.64 -5.95 2.36
C GLU A 282 14.03 -6.89 1.21
N LYS A 283 14.74 -7.98 1.50
CA LYS A 283 15.19 -8.97 0.51
C LYS A 283 14.62 -10.35 0.81
N ALA A 284 13.96 -10.94 -0.17
CA ALA A 284 13.48 -12.31 -0.10
C ALA A 284 14.27 -13.19 -1.09
N TYR A 285 15.01 -14.16 -0.55
CA TYR A 285 15.68 -15.21 -1.32
C TYR A 285 14.74 -16.40 -1.41
N LYS A 286 14.28 -16.69 -2.63
CA LYS A 286 13.27 -17.72 -2.90
C LYS A 286 13.85 -18.87 -3.71
N TYR A 287 13.63 -20.08 -3.23
CA TYR A 287 14.00 -21.32 -3.89
C TYR A 287 12.74 -22.16 -4.05
N ASN A 288 12.54 -22.69 -5.23
CA ASN A 288 11.44 -23.60 -5.52
C ASN A 288 11.92 -24.75 -6.41
N VAL A 289 11.49 -25.95 -6.08
CA VAL A 289 11.62 -27.14 -6.94
C VAL A 289 10.23 -27.75 -7.08
N GLY A 290 9.84 -28.04 -8.32
CA GLY A 290 8.50 -28.53 -8.62
C GLY A 290 8.47 -29.62 -9.66
N LEU A 291 7.39 -30.37 -9.63
CA LEU A 291 7.07 -31.45 -10.54
C LEU A 291 5.62 -31.28 -11.01
N ASP A 292 5.40 -31.36 -12.32
CA ASP A 292 4.08 -31.40 -12.94
C ASP A 292 3.96 -32.71 -13.73
N ALA A 293 2.93 -33.51 -13.49
CA ALA A 293 2.70 -34.76 -14.18
C ALA A 293 1.24 -34.92 -14.62
N THR A 294 1.03 -35.50 -15.80
CA THR A 294 -0.28 -35.97 -16.23
C THR A 294 -0.15 -37.44 -16.56
N LEU A 295 -0.97 -38.25 -15.89
CA LEU A 295 -0.91 -39.70 -15.92
C LEU A 295 -2.28 -40.28 -16.36
N PHE A 296 -2.24 -41.44 -17.01
CA PHE A 296 -3.43 -42.23 -17.39
C PHE A 296 -4.49 -41.43 -18.16
N GLY A 297 -4.07 -40.40 -18.89
CA GLY A 297 -4.98 -39.57 -19.69
C GLY A 297 -5.97 -38.70 -18.91
N GLY A 298 -5.84 -38.59 -17.59
CA GLY A 298 -6.82 -37.82 -16.78
C GLY A 298 -6.37 -37.37 -15.41
N LEU A 299 -5.32 -37.96 -14.85
CA LEU A 299 -4.79 -37.59 -13.54
C LEU A 299 -3.67 -36.57 -13.68
N THR A 300 -3.89 -35.33 -13.26
CA THR A 300 -2.89 -34.29 -13.19
C THR A 300 -2.41 -34.14 -11.75
N LEU A 301 -1.09 -34.17 -11.55
CA LEU A 301 -0.41 -34.03 -10.26
C LEU A 301 0.52 -32.85 -10.32
N THR A 302 0.56 -32.05 -9.28
CA THR A 302 1.56 -31.01 -9.05
C THR A 302 2.17 -31.19 -7.68
N ALA A 303 3.46 -31.02 -7.57
CA ALA A 303 4.16 -31.04 -6.29
C ALA A 303 5.24 -29.97 -6.29
N ASP A 304 5.30 -29.17 -5.23
CA ASP A 304 6.26 -28.12 -5.01
C ASP A 304 6.89 -28.22 -3.63
N ALA A 305 8.19 -27.96 -3.58
CA ALA A 305 8.91 -27.71 -2.35
C ALA A 305 9.56 -26.33 -2.45
N PHE A 306 9.31 -25.49 -1.46
CA PHE A 306 9.85 -24.13 -1.45
C PHE A 306 10.56 -23.81 -0.14
N TYR A 307 11.54 -22.91 -0.25
CA TYR A 307 12.20 -22.26 0.86
C TYR A 307 12.35 -20.77 0.55
N GLU A 308 11.99 -19.92 1.49
CA GLU A 308 12.19 -18.47 1.42
C GLU A 308 12.90 -18.00 2.67
N LYS A 309 14.00 -17.26 2.49
CA LYS A 309 14.64 -16.48 3.55
C LYS A 309 14.41 -15.01 3.25
N ARG A 310 13.64 -14.35 4.12
CA ARG A 310 13.43 -12.91 4.07
C ARG A 310 14.31 -12.25 5.11
N GLN A 311 15.08 -11.27 4.69
CA GLN A 311 16.00 -10.50 5.55
C GLN A 311 15.89 -9.01 5.28
N ASP A 312 16.55 -8.21 6.10
CA ASP A 312 16.49 -6.76 6.06
C ASP A 312 15.04 -6.24 6.24
N ILE A 313 14.19 -6.99 6.95
CA ILE A 313 12.80 -6.60 7.24
C ILE A 313 12.83 -5.39 8.18
N TRP A 314 12.00 -4.40 7.89
CA TRP A 314 11.85 -3.23 8.72
C TRP A 314 11.19 -3.59 10.05
N VAL A 315 11.88 -3.38 11.16
CA VAL A 315 11.40 -3.63 12.51
C VAL A 315 11.54 -2.37 13.36
N TYR A 316 10.60 -2.16 14.26
CA TYR A 316 10.61 -1.03 15.17
C TYR A 316 11.69 -1.20 16.24
N THR A 317 12.48 -0.13 16.46
CA THR A 317 13.64 -0.16 17.36
C THR A 317 13.34 0.30 18.79
N GLY A 318 12.06 0.55 19.13
CA GLY A 318 11.64 1.14 20.40
C GLY A 318 12.14 0.44 21.65
N GLY A 319 12.21 -0.89 21.61
CA GLY A 319 12.72 -1.68 22.72
C GLY A 319 14.23 -1.60 22.94
N LYS A 320 15.00 -1.01 22.01
CA LYS A 320 16.46 -0.84 22.10
C LYS A 320 16.91 0.59 22.42
N ASN A 321 16.00 1.54 22.30
CA ASN A 321 16.31 2.95 22.54
C ASN A 321 15.92 3.32 23.97
N SER A 322 16.81 4.02 24.67
CA SER A 322 16.53 4.53 26.01
C SER A 322 15.46 5.63 25.94
N SER A 323 14.47 5.59 26.84
CA SER A 323 13.48 6.65 27.01
C SER A 323 14.07 8.03 27.37
N ILE A 324 15.32 8.04 27.82
CA ILE A 324 16.07 9.29 28.15
C ILE A 324 16.32 10.13 26.88
N LEU A 325 16.32 9.53 25.69
CA LEU A 325 16.51 10.25 24.43
C LEU A 325 15.39 11.27 24.15
N GLY A 326 14.21 11.11 24.74
CA GLY A 326 13.09 12.04 24.54
C GLY A 326 12.49 12.07 23.13
N ALA A 327 13.02 11.28 22.21
CA ALA A 327 12.57 11.17 20.83
C ALA A 327 11.91 9.81 20.57
N THR A 328 11.01 9.76 19.60
CA THR A 328 10.37 8.51 19.19
C THR A 328 11.35 7.64 18.42
N ALA A 329 11.41 6.36 18.75
CA ALA A 329 12.25 5.40 18.06
C ALA A 329 11.82 5.24 16.58
N SER A 330 12.76 4.85 15.76
CA SER A 330 12.59 4.62 14.32
C SER A 330 12.50 3.14 13.99
N TYR A 331 12.54 2.82 12.72
CA TYR A 331 12.64 1.48 12.17
C TYR A 331 14.06 1.20 11.67
N ALA A 332 14.45 -0.06 11.68
CA ALA A 332 15.71 -0.52 11.11
C ALA A 332 15.51 -1.81 10.31
N ASN A 333 16.36 -2.03 9.31
CA ASN A 333 16.40 -3.26 8.52
C ASN A 333 17.16 -4.35 9.30
N ALA A 334 16.47 -5.06 10.18
CA ALA A 334 17.10 -6.06 11.04
C ALA A 334 16.30 -7.36 11.17
N GLY A 335 15.04 -7.38 10.75
CA GLY A 335 14.19 -8.56 10.85
C GLY A 335 14.60 -9.65 9.87
N VAL A 336 14.53 -10.92 10.32
CA VAL A 336 14.80 -12.11 9.51
C VAL A 336 13.72 -13.14 9.75
N VAL A 337 13.13 -13.65 8.66
CA VAL A 337 12.11 -14.71 8.69
C VAL A 337 12.47 -15.79 7.69
N ASP A 338 12.41 -17.04 8.13
CA ASP A 338 12.53 -18.22 7.29
C ASP A 338 11.15 -18.86 7.09
N SER A 339 10.82 -19.18 5.85
CA SER A 339 9.58 -19.86 5.46
C SER A 339 9.91 -21.05 4.57
N LYS A 340 9.28 -22.18 4.81
CA LYS A 340 9.43 -23.37 3.96
C LYS A 340 8.13 -24.16 3.90
N GLY A 341 7.94 -24.88 2.84
CA GLY A 341 6.74 -25.68 2.70
C GLY A 341 6.76 -26.67 1.55
N LEU A 342 5.72 -27.47 1.55
CA LEU A 342 5.39 -28.43 0.50
C LEU A 342 3.96 -28.15 0.05
N GLU A 343 3.74 -28.20 -1.24
CA GLU A 343 2.43 -28.05 -1.88
C GLU A 343 2.17 -29.23 -2.80
N PHE A 344 0.99 -29.81 -2.70
CA PHE A 344 0.54 -30.90 -3.54
C PHE A 344 -0.82 -30.57 -4.14
N GLY A 345 -0.96 -30.82 -5.42
CA GLY A 345 -2.24 -30.73 -6.12
C GLY A 345 -2.50 -32.03 -6.88
N ALA A 346 -3.74 -32.49 -6.85
CA ALA A 346 -4.19 -33.61 -7.67
C ALA A 346 -5.54 -33.26 -8.29
N ASN A 347 -5.68 -33.53 -9.58
CA ASN A 347 -6.95 -33.38 -10.28
C ASN A 347 -7.14 -34.56 -11.22
N TYR A 348 -8.30 -35.25 -11.13
CA TYR A 348 -8.64 -36.38 -11.97
C TYR A 348 -9.89 -36.08 -12.76
N ILE A 349 -9.77 -36.17 -14.08
CA ILE A 349 -10.87 -35.94 -15.03
C ILE A 349 -11.11 -37.24 -15.81
N LYS A 350 -12.34 -37.74 -15.77
CA LYS A 350 -12.72 -38.91 -16.57
C LYS A 350 -14.14 -38.76 -17.12
N SER A 351 -14.30 -39.09 -18.38
CA SER A 351 -15.60 -39.17 -19.05
C SER A 351 -16.03 -40.63 -19.16
N LEU A 352 -17.23 -40.93 -18.71
CA LEU A 352 -17.90 -42.23 -18.84
C LEU A 352 -19.20 -41.99 -19.63
N GLY A 353 -19.15 -42.28 -20.92
CA GLY A 353 -20.24 -41.95 -21.82
C GLY A 353 -20.52 -40.45 -21.90
N LYS A 354 -21.74 -40.04 -21.52
CA LYS A 354 -22.16 -38.62 -21.50
C LYS A 354 -21.84 -37.90 -20.18
N VAL A 355 -21.34 -38.61 -19.17
CA VAL A 355 -21.06 -38.05 -17.85
C VAL A 355 -19.56 -37.80 -17.73
N ARG A 356 -19.20 -36.60 -17.31
CA ARG A 356 -17.81 -36.20 -17.01
C ARG A 356 -17.66 -36.02 -15.51
N PHE A 357 -16.73 -36.75 -14.94
CA PHE A 357 -16.32 -36.63 -13.53
C PHE A 357 -15.07 -35.76 -13.44
N ASN A 358 -15.03 -34.87 -12.45
CA ASN A 358 -13.87 -34.07 -12.11
C ASN A 358 -13.71 -34.06 -10.59
N PHE A 359 -12.61 -34.63 -10.10
CA PHE A 359 -12.24 -34.66 -8.69
C PHE A 359 -10.90 -33.97 -8.52
N GLY A 360 -10.83 -32.97 -7.66
CA GLY A 360 -9.60 -32.23 -7.40
C GLY A 360 -9.44 -31.91 -5.93
N GLY A 361 -8.18 -31.81 -5.50
CA GLY A 361 -7.82 -31.40 -4.15
C GLY A 361 -6.41 -30.84 -4.12
N THR A 362 -6.16 -29.95 -3.15
CA THR A 362 -4.85 -29.39 -2.86
C THR A 362 -4.51 -29.57 -1.40
N PHE A 363 -3.24 -29.76 -1.11
CA PHE A 363 -2.71 -29.85 0.24
C PHE A 363 -1.46 -29.00 0.34
N THR A 364 -1.40 -28.14 1.35
CA THR A 364 -0.24 -27.26 1.60
C THR A 364 0.21 -27.40 3.04
N LEU A 365 1.50 -27.64 3.24
CA LEU A 365 2.16 -27.65 4.53
C LEU A 365 3.21 -26.56 4.57
N THR A 366 3.07 -25.58 5.47
CA THR A 366 4.00 -24.48 5.61
C THR A 366 4.50 -24.36 7.04
N LYS A 367 5.74 -23.91 7.19
CA LYS A 367 6.34 -23.57 8.47
C LYS A 367 7.13 -22.28 8.34
N ASN A 368 6.77 -21.30 9.18
CA ASN A 368 7.47 -20.03 9.30
C ASN A 368 8.23 -19.99 10.62
N LYS A 369 9.39 -19.33 10.61
CA LYS A 369 10.19 -19.06 11.80
C LYS A 369 10.68 -17.62 11.74
N ILE A 370 10.35 -16.83 12.75
CA ILE A 370 11.01 -15.55 13.00
C ILE A 370 12.37 -15.87 13.58
N VAL A 371 13.44 -15.43 12.90
CA VAL A 371 14.83 -15.69 13.28
C VAL A 371 15.37 -14.52 14.08
N GLU A 372 15.02 -13.30 13.66
CA GLU A 372 15.46 -12.05 14.30
C GLU A 372 14.35 -10.99 14.14
N GLN A 373 14.03 -10.25 15.21
CA GLN A 373 13.08 -9.14 15.19
C GLN A 373 13.43 -8.00 16.16
N LEU A 374 14.68 -7.93 16.64
CA LEU A 374 15.14 -6.93 17.62
C LEU A 374 14.33 -6.96 18.93
N GLU A 375 14.00 -8.14 19.42
CA GLU A 375 13.28 -8.27 20.70
C GLU A 375 14.03 -7.60 21.84
N GLU A 376 13.28 -6.94 22.71
CA GLU A 376 13.81 -6.40 23.95
C GLU A 376 14.15 -7.55 24.90
N PRO A 377 15.36 -7.59 25.47
CA PRO A 377 15.68 -8.56 26.50
C PRO A 377 14.73 -8.40 27.68
N LYS A 378 13.96 -9.41 27.97
CA LYS A 378 13.05 -9.37 29.11
C LYS A 378 13.81 -9.73 30.39
N ALA A 379 13.43 -9.11 31.51
CA ALA A 379 14.07 -9.36 32.80
C ALA A 379 13.86 -10.80 33.30
N TYR A 380 12.83 -11.48 32.83
CA TYR A 380 12.48 -12.86 33.21
C TYR A 380 12.01 -13.63 31.98
N GLU A 381 12.39 -14.93 31.90
CA GLU A 381 12.06 -15.83 30.78
C GLU A 381 10.54 -16.04 30.54
N TYR A 382 9.71 -15.80 31.56
CA TYR A 382 8.25 -15.97 31.47
C TYR A 382 7.50 -14.71 30.98
N LEU A 383 8.17 -13.61 30.76
CA LEU A 383 7.60 -12.37 30.19
C LEU A 383 7.78 -12.36 28.67
#